data_1ac30af5e7e9ac76801698588eb783a1
#
_entry.id   1ac30af5e7e9ac76801698588eb783a1
#
_cell.length_a   1.000
_cell.length_b   1.000
_cell.length_c   1.000
_cell.angle_alpha   90.00
_cell.angle_beta   90.00
_cell.angle_gamma   90.00
#
_symmetry.space_group_name_H-M   'P 1'
#
loop_
_entity.id
_entity.type
_entity.pdbx_description
1 polymer ?
#
loop_
_entity_poly.entity_id
_entity_poly.type
_entity_poly.pdbx_seq_one_letter_code
_entity_poly.pdbx_strand_id
1 'polypeptide(L)'
;MSPSLVIEDLLKDFGPVPALDGRMVRVLHGISLKAEPGNVTTLLGANGAGKSTTLACAQGLVPANGGTVRLLGEDPYGASPALRSRVGVMLQDGGLPPSMRPIPLLRHVASFFQRPGDIDGLIERLGINEFATTSIRRLSGGQKQRVALAAALAGNPEVVFLDEPSAGLDPQSRQVVFDLINELRDAGLCIVLTTHLMEDAQRLSDYVYIINDGHNIAQGTVAELTAHAATETPVQAVTFNAATSLVLPALPEHLHLAESTPGHYRLDGVRTAADLAALTGWWSREDILPHALTMQPRTLEDVFLEIAEKGNHAN
;
A
#
# COMPACT_ATOMS: atom_id res chain seq x y z
N MET A 1 4.25 -6.84 -22.80
CA MET A 1 4.39 -5.36 -22.90
C MET A 1 5.63 -4.97 -22.11
N SER A 2 6.29 -3.85 -22.42
CA SER A 2 7.43 -3.40 -21.59
C SER A 2 6.90 -2.72 -20.33
N PRO A 3 7.58 -2.89 -19.15
CA PRO A 3 7.19 -2.22 -17.91
C PRO A 3 7.14 -0.70 -18.09
N SER A 4 6.16 -0.05 -17.45
CA SER A 4 6.05 1.41 -17.43
C SER A 4 7.02 2.04 -16.43
N LEU A 5 7.35 1.34 -15.34
CA LEU A 5 8.37 1.74 -14.37
C LEU A 5 9.31 0.57 -14.11
N VAL A 6 10.62 0.84 -14.13
CA VAL A 6 11.68 -0.09 -13.70
C VAL A 6 12.62 0.64 -12.76
N ILE A 7 12.81 0.10 -11.59
CA ILE A 7 13.79 0.55 -10.60
C ILE A 7 14.72 -0.62 -10.32
N GLU A 8 16.04 -0.40 -10.39
CA GLU A 8 17.06 -1.42 -10.13
C GLU A 8 18.09 -0.86 -9.16
N ASP A 9 18.25 -1.55 -8.02
CA ASP A 9 19.24 -1.28 -6.96
C ASP A 9 19.28 0.19 -6.49
N LEU A 10 18.11 0.82 -6.34
CA LEU A 10 17.99 2.23 -6.01
C LEU A 10 18.57 2.53 -4.64
N LEU A 11 19.55 3.42 -4.62
CA LEU A 11 20.17 3.96 -3.40
C LEU A 11 19.77 5.43 -3.23
N LYS A 12 19.44 5.81 -1.98
CA LYS A 12 19.18 7.21 -1.64
C LYS A 12 19.74 7.59 -0.29
N ASP A 13 20.57 8.62 -0.31
CA ASP A 13 21.15 9.26 0.87
C ASP A 13 20.56 10.67 1.02
N PHE A 14 20.32 11.09 2.26
CA PHE A 14 19.96 12.46 2.62
C PHE A 14 20.99 13.04 3.59
N GLY A 15 21.22 14.32 3.49
CA GLY A 15 22.12 15.02 4.39
C GLY A 15 22.99 16.07 3.68
N PRO A 16 23.88 16.71 4.43
CA PRO A 16 24.19 16.50 5.85
C PRO A 16 23.01 16.83 6.79
N VAL A 17 22.72 15.96 7.77
CA VAL A 17 21.63 16.13 8.73
C VAL A 17 22.17 16.81 10.00
N PRO A 18 21.79 18.07 10.31
CA PRO A 18 22.33 18.79 11.47
C PRO A 18 22.11 18.07 12.81
N ALA A 19 20.96 17.43 12.98
CA ALA A 19 20.63 16.66 14.19
C ALA A 19 21.50 15.40 14.41
N LEU A 20 22.28 15.00 13.40
CA LEU A 20 23.18 13.84 13.43
C LEU A 20 24.64 14.26 13.15
N ASP A 21 25.08 15.38 13.71
CA ASP A 21 26.43 15.92 13.56
C ASP A 21 26.89 16.05 12.09
N GLY A 22 25.95 16.39 11.20
CA GLY A 22 26.25 16.55 9.77
C GLY A 22 26.45 15.23 9.00
N ARG A 23 26.04 14.09 9.53
CA ARG A 23 26.17 12.80 8.83
C ARG A 23 25.16 12.66 7.69
N MET A 24 25.56 11.91 6.67
CA MET A 24 24.66 11.42 5.63
C MET A 24 23.86 10.23 6.19
N VAL A 25 22.57 10.20 5.90
CA VAL A 25 21.67 9.09 6.28
C VAL A 25 21.24 8.37 5.01
N ARG A 26 21.57 7.10 4.90
CA ARG A 26 21.06 6.26 3.83
C ARG A 26 19.63 5.83 4.17
N VAL A 27 18.71 6.10 3.27
CA VAL A 27 17.27 5.79 3.43
C VAL A 27 16.86 4.64 2.52
N LEU A 28 17.49 4.50 1.34
CA LEU A 28 17.24 3.38 0.44
C LEU A 28 18.53 2.60 0.21
N HIS A 29 18.43 1.28 0.33
CA HIS A 29 19.54 0.35 0.38
C HIS A 29 19.53 -0.67 -0.78
N GLY A 30 19.09 -0.27 -1.97
CA GLY A 30 19.03 -1.16 -3.14
C GLY A 30 17.59 -1.62 -3.44
N ILE A 31 16.62 -0.69 -3.38
CA ILE A 31 15.24 -1.00 -3.76
C ILE A 31 15.15 -1.31 -5.25
N SER A 32 14.51 -2.42 -5.57
CA SER A 32 14.22 -2.82 -6.94
C SER A 32 12.73 -3.13 -7.10
N LEU A 33 12.10 -2.60 -8.16
CA LEU A 33 10.71 -2.88 -8.47
C LEU A 33 10.39 -2.67 -9.97
N LYS A 34 9.30 -3.29 -10.41
CA LYS A 34 8.74 -3.08 -11.75
C LYS A 34 7.24 -2.82 -11.64
N ALA A 35 6.70 -1.95 -12.51
CA ALA A 35 5.28 -1.75 -12.63
C ALA A 35 4.86 -1.83 -14.11
N GLU A 36 3.82 -2.61 -14.37
CA GLU A 36 3.34 -2.92 -15.70
C GLU A 36 2.07 -2.11 -16.03
N PRO A 37 1.80 -1.82 -17.31
CA PRO A 37 0.52 -1.24 -17.74
C PRO A 37 -0.66 -2.14 -17.35
N GLY A 38 -1.75 -1.54 -16.89
CA GLY A 38 -2.96 -2.26 -16.48
C GLY A 38 -2.83 -3.03 -15.18
N ASN A 39 -1.81 -2.71 -14.37
CA ASN A 39 -1.61 -3.32 -13.05
C ASN A 39 -1.52 -2.27 -11.95
N VAL A 40 -1.96 -2.65 -10.77
CA VAL A 40 -1.70 -1.95 -9.52
C VAL A 40 -0.49 -2.57 -8.84
N THR A 41 0.61 -1.83 -8.83
CA THR A 41 1.84 -2.21 -8.10
C THR A 41 1.91 -1.44 -6.80
N THR A 42 1.95 -2.16 -5.68
CA THR A 42 1.93 -1.56 -4.35
C THR A 42 3.29 -1.68 -3.65
N LEU A 43 3.77 -0.56 -3.10
CA LEU A 43 4.83 -0.54 -2.09
C LEU A 43 4.19 -0.55 -0.70
N LEU A 44 4.30 -1.66 -0.02
CA LEU A 44 3.76 -1.88 1.32
C LEU A 44 4.89 -1.80 2.36
N GLY A 45 4.65 -1.16 3.49
CA GLY A 45 5.62 -1.10 4.59
C GLY A 45 5.22 -0.10 5.67
N ALA A 46 5.88 -0.16 6.82
CA ALA A 46 5.66 0.76 7.93
C ALA A 46 6.03 2.21 7.57
N ASN A 47 5.63 3.14 8.43
CA ASN A 47 6.08 4.52 8.31
C ASN A 47 7.61 4.58 8.49
N GLY A 48 8.28 5.33 7.62
CA GLY A 48 9.75 5.40 7.61
C GLY A 48 10.45 4.29 6.80
N ALA A 49 9.74 3.28 6.28
CA ALA A 49 10.35 2.19 5.50
C ALA A 49 10.99 2.61 4.16
N GLY A 50 10.81 3.86 3.71
CA GLY A 50 11.37 4.37 2.47
C GLY A 50 10.37 4.49 1.31
N LYS A 51 9.06 4.21 1.52
CA LYS A 51 8.01 4.24 0.47
C LYS A 51 7.97 5.56 -0.29
N SER A 52 7.69 6.67 0.38
CA SER A 52 7.57 8.00 -0.25
C SER A 52 8.90 8.46 -0.86
N THR A 53 10.04 8.05 -0.29
CA THR A 53 11.37 8.32 -0.87
C THR A 53 11.56 7.57 -2.18
N THR A 54 11.15 6.31 -2.25
CA THR A 54 11.17 5.51 -3.48
C THR A 54 10.28 6.14 -4.55
N LEU A 55 9.05 6.55 -4.20
CA LEU A 55 8.16 7.26 -5.12
C LEU A 55 8.78 8.58 -5.59
N ALA A 56 9.37 9.36 -4.68
CA ALA A 56 9.99 10.65 -5.05
C ALA A 56 11.13 10.47 -6.05
N CYS A 57 11.94 9.40 -5.95
CA CYS A 57 12.93 9.05 -6.95
C CYS A 57 12.28 8.59 -8.26
N ALA A 58 11.25 7.73 -8.18
CA ALA A 58 10.51 7.23 -9.36
C ALA A 58 9.81 8.34 -10.15
N GLN A 59 9.36 9.38 -9.47
CA GLN A 59 8.73 10.56 -10.06
C GLN A 59 9.74 11.60 -10.58
N GLY A 60 11.04 11.41 -10.29
CA GLY A 60 12.09 12.37 -10.63
C GLY A 60 12.08 13.65 -9.80
N LEU A 61 11.42 13.65 -8.63
CA LEU A 61 11.41 14.78 -7.69
C LEU A 61 12.74 14.93 -6.95
N VAL A 62 13.43 13.81 -6.70
CA VAL A 62 14.75 13.77 -6.11
C VAL A 62 15.67 12.84 -6.90
N PRO A 63 16.99 13.15 -7.03
CA PRO A 63 17.92 12.28 -7.72
C PRO A 63 18.23 11.03 -6.89
N ALA A 64 18.46 9.90 -7.57
CA ALA A 64 19.07 8.72 -6.96
C ALA A 64 20.55 8.98 -6.63
N ASN A 65 21.09 8.31 -5.61
CA ASN A 65 22.52 8.29 -5.31
C ASN A 65 23.22 7.06 -5.92
N GLY A 66 22.45 6.07 -6.38
CA GLY A 66 22.92 4.88 -7.09
C GLY A 66 21.75 4.06 -7.61
N GLY A 67 22.04 3.06 -8.43
CA GLY A 67 21.04 2.29 -9.14
C GLY A 67 20.48 3.02 -10.36
N THR A 68 19.39 2.50 -10.93
CA THR A 68 18.73 3.09 -12.09
C THR A 68 17.23 3.21 -11.89
N VAL A 69 16.64 4.25 -12.46
CA VAL A 69 15.19 4.45 -12.56
C VAL A 69 14.84 4.72 -14.02
N ARG A 70 13.87 3.98 -14.56
CA ARG A 70 13.32 4.17 -15.88
C ARG A 70 11.80 4.28 -15.80
N LEU A 71 11.29 5.44 -16.18
CA LEU A 71 9.84 5.72 -16.22
C LEU A 71 9.46 5.91 -17.69
N LEU A 72 8.60 5.04 -18.21
CA LEU A 72 8.25 4.97 -19.63
C LEU A 72 9.50 4.92 -20.56
N GLY A 73 10.57 4.24 -20.08
CA GLY A 73 11.84 4.09 -20.78
C GLY A 73 12.85 5.23 -20.61
N GLU A 74 12.47 6.34 -19.96
CA GLU A 74 13.31 7.54 -19.78
C GLU A 74 13.76 7.69 -18.31
N ASP A 75 14.81 8.47 -18.07
CA ASP A 75 15.20 8.90 -16.72
C ASP A 75 14.21 9.96 -16.24
N PRO A 76 13.49 9.74 -15.12
CA PRO A 76 12.53 10.72 -14.61
C PRO A 76 13.19 11.97 -14.02
N TYR A 77 14.45 11.87 -13.54
CA TYR A 77 15.14 13.03 -12.98
C TYR A 77 15.58 14.00 -14.10
N GLY A 78 15.09 15.22 -14.01
CA GLY A 78 15.29 16.19 -15.09
C GLY A 78 14.44 15.93 -16.35
N ALA A 79 13.40 15.12 -16.23
CA ALA A 79 12.51 14.72 -17.31
C ALA A 79 11.97 15.89 -18.13
N SER A 80 11.79 15.63 -19.44
CA SER A 80 11.17 16.56 -20.38
C SER A 80 9.70 16.86 -20.01
N PRO A 81 9.13 18.00 -20.44
CA PRO A 81 7.70 18.24 -20.32
C PRO A 81 6.84 17.14 -20.99
N ALA A 82 7.35 16.50 -22.05
CA ALA A 82 6.68 15.41 -22.74
C ALA A 82 6.51 14.19 -21.83
N LEU A 83 7.57 13.77 -21.10
CA LEU A 83 7.44 12.67 -20.13
C LEU A 83 6.51 13.06 -18.98
N ARG A 84 6.69 14.26 -18.41
CA ARG A 84 5.86 14.73 -17.27
C ARG A 84 4.37 14.79 -17.60
N SER A 85 4.00 15.13 -18.82
CA SER A 85 2.58 15.18 -19.23
C SER A 85 1.91 13.80 -19.30
N ARG A 86 2.69 12.72 -19.30
CA ARG A 86 2.22 11.33 -19.32
C ARG A 86 2.15 10.70 -17.92
N VAL A 87 2.50 11.46 -16.89
CA VAL A 87 2.62 10.97 -15.49
C VAL A 87 1.71 11.76 -14.58
N GLY A 88 0.87 11.07 -13.84
CA GLY A 88 0.07 11.64 -12.76
C GLY A 88 0.76 11.43 -11.41
N VAL A 89 0.65 12.42 -10.52
CA VAL A 89 1.25 12.34 -9.17
C VAL A 89 0.26 12.85 -8.14
N MET A 90 -0.06 12.00 -7.18
CA MET A 90 -0.80 12.34 -5.98
C MET A 90 0.14 12.22 -4.78
N LEU A 91 0.44 13.34 -4.14
CA LEU A 91 1.27 13.40 -2.93
C LEU A 91 0.43 13.17 -1.68
N GLN A 92 1.00 12.55 -0.66
CA GLN A 92 0.35 12.29 0.62
C GLN A 92 -0.12 13.59 1.31
N ASP A 93 0.77 14.57 1.40
CA ASP A 93 0.49 15.87 1.98
C ASP A 93 0.91 17.02 1.06
N GLY A 94 0.08 18.04 0.95
CA GLY A 94 0.41 19.25 0.20
C GLY A 94 0.03 19.20 -1.28
N GLY A 95 0.64 20.10 -2.07
CA GLY A 95 0.41 20.22 -3.52
C GLY A 95 -0.87 20.95 -3.92
N LEU A 96 -1.89 21.00 -3.06
CA LEU A 96 -3.14 21.71 -3.35
C LEU A 96 -3.11 23.15 -2.79
N PRO A 97 -3.29 24.18 -3.65
CA PRO A 97 -3.34 25.57 -3.21
C PRO A 97 -4.47 25.84 -2.20
N PRO A 98 -4.17 26.23 -0.95
CA PRO A 98 -5.14 26.24 0.15
C PRO A 98 -6.28 27.25 -0.01
N SER A 99 -6.08 28.31 -0.78
CA SER A 99 -7.07 29.37 -1.02
C SER A 99 -8.03 29.07 -2.17
N MET A 100 -7.69 28.14 -3.03
CA MET A 100 -8.53 27.79 -4.18
C MET A 100 -9.72 26.91 -3.77
N ARG A 101 -10.72 26.86 -4.65
CA ARG A 101 -11.83 25.88 -4.59
C ARG A 101 -11.52 24.70 -5.49
N PRO A 102 -12.08 23.49 -5.22
CA PRO A 102 -11.79 22.27 -5.97
C PRO A 102 -11.96 22.40 -7.48
N ILE A 103 -13.15 22.75 -7.95
CA ILE A 103 -13.45 22.75 -9.40
C ILE A 103 -12.59 23.74 -10.18
N PRO A 104 -12.45 25.02 -9.77
CA PRO A 104 -11.51 25.93 -10.43
C PRO A 104 -10.08 25.43 -10.44
N LEU A 105 -9.62 24.77 -9.36
CA LEU A 105 -8.29 24.17 -9.33
C LEU A 105 -8.15 23.04 -10.37
N LEU A 106 -9.08 22.09 -10.40
CA LEU A 106 -9.03 20.94 -11.33
C LEU A 106 -9.05 21.40 -12.77
N ARG A 107 -9.90 22.36 -13.13
CA ARG A 107 -9.92 22.95 -14.48
C ARG A 107 -8.63 23.69 -14.82
N HIS A 108 -8.03 24.37 -13.83
CA HIS A 108 -6.74 25.01 -14.01
C HIS A 108 -5.64 24.01 -14.24
N VAL A 109 -5.57 22.91 -13.44
CA VAL A 109 -4.59 21.83 -13.64
C VAL A 109 -4.78 21.20 -15.05
N ALA A 110 -6.01 20.90 -15.43
CA ALA A 110 -6.32 20.34 -16.74
C ALA A 110 -5.86 21.24 -17.89
N SER A 111 -5.88 22.55 -17.72
CA SER A 111 -5.44 23.50 -18.76
C SER A 111 -3.93 23.44 -19.07
N PHE A 112 -3.12 22.79 -18.25
CA PHE A 112 -1.69 22.57 -18.54
C PHE A 112 -1.45 21.45 -19.55
N PHE A 113 -2.44 20.60 -19.81
CA PHE A 113 -2.30 19.44 -20.68
C PHE A 113 -2.94 19.71 -22.06
N GLN A 114 -2.28 19.24 -23.12
CA GLN A 114 -2.82 19.32 -24.48
C GLN A 114 -4.05 18.42 -24.68
N ARG A 115 -4.09 17.30 -23.96
CA ARG A 115 -5.18 16.32 -23.98
C ARG A 115 -5.58 16.02 -22.54
N PRO A 116 -6.38 16.89 -21.93
CA PRO A 116 -6.84 16.67 -20.56
C PRO A 116 -7.75 15.44 -20.48
N GLY A 117 -7.78 14.83 -19.30
CA GLY A 117 -8.74 13.79 -18.97
C GLY A 117 -10.17 14.35 -18.81
N ASP A 118 -11.11 13.47 -18.57
CA ASP A 118 -12.52 13.83 -18.28
C ASP A 118 -12.65 14.39 -16.86
N ILE A 119 -12.38 15.69 -16.72
CA ILE A 119 -12.43 16.38 -15.42
C ILE A 119 -13.84 16.41 -14.84
N ASP A 120 -14.86 16.61 -15.68
CA ASP A 120 -16.23 16.70 -15.19
C ASP A 120 -16.73 15.32 -14.72
N GLY A 121 -16.37 14.24 -15.41
CA GLY A 121 -16.60 12.87 -14.94
C GLY A 121 -15.85 12.54 -13.65
N LEU A 122 -14.60 12.97 -13.49
CA LEU A 122 -13.86 12.80 -12.23
C LEU A 122 -14.48 13.58 -11.07
N ILE A 123 -14.97 14.82 -11.31
CA ILE A 123 -15.66 15.62 -10.32
C ILE A 123 -16.93 14.92 -9.83
N GLU A 124 -17.71 14.37 -10.74
CA GLU A 124 -18.94 13.63 -10.43
C GLU A 124 -18.63 12.33 -9.70
N ARG A 125 -17.73 11.53 -10.24
CA ARG A 125 -17.34 10.21 -9.72
C ARG A 125 -16.78 10.28 -8.29
N LEU A 126 -16.00 11.31 -7.98
CA LEU A 126 -15.41 11.54 -6.66
C LEU A 126 -16.27 12.41 -5.74
N GLY A 127 -17.50 12.75 -6.14
CA GLY A 127 -18.44 13.54 -5.33
C GLY A 127 -17.92 14.93 -4.96
N ILE A 128 -17.06 15.52 -5.79
CA ILE A 128 -16.42 16.83 -5.51
C ILE A 128 -17.45 17.96 -5.55
N ASN A 129 -18.56 17.78 -6.25
CA ASN A 129 -19.67 18.74 -6.32
C ASN A 129 -20.26 19.08 -4.95
N GLU A 130 -20.27 18.14 -4.00
CA GLU A 130 -20.83 18.31 -2.65
C GLU A 130 -20.12 19.40 -1.83
N PHE A 131 -18.84 19.63 -2.12
CA PHE A 131 -18.01 20.62 -1.41
C PHE A 131 -17.33 21.64 -2.34
N ALA A 132 -17.80 21.77 -3.56
CA ALA A 132 -17.23 22.63 -4.61
C ALA A 132 -17.08 24.11 -4.21
N THR A 133 -17.92 24.61 -3.31
CA THR A 133 -17.89 26.00 -2.83
C THR A 133 -16.91 26.24 -1.68
N THR A 134 -16.41 25.17 -1.06
CA THR A 134 -15.49 25.24 0.10
C THR A 134 -14.03 25.38 -0.38
N SER A 135 -13.26 26.26 0.24
CA SER A 135 -11.83 26.38 -0.06
C SER A 135 -11.05 25.16 0.45
N ILE A 136 -9.99 24.75 -0.27
CA ILE A 136 -9.20 23.54 0.02
C ILE A 136 -8.69 23.50 1.45
N ARG A 137 -8.26 24.63 2.03
CA ARG A 137 -7.81 24.67 3.43
C ARG A 137 -8.87 24.21 4.44
N ARG A 138 -10.16 24.34 4.10
CA ARG A 138 -11.31 24.03 4.98
C ARG A 138 -11.91 22.65 4.71
N LEU A 139 -11.40 21.92 3.71
CA LEU A 139 -11.81 20.55 3.39
C LEU A 139 -11.30 19.59 4.46
N SER A 140 -12.05 18.52 4.70
CA SER A 140 -11.59 17.37 5.46
C SER A 140 -10.40 16.69 4.78
N GLY A 141 -9.65 15.83 5.48
CA GLY A 141 -8.58 15.04 4.90
C GLY A 141 -9.06 14.24 3.70
N GLY A 142 -10.17 13.52 3.84
CA GLY A 142 -10.75 12.72 2.76
C GLY A 142 -11.23 13.54 1.56
N GLN A 143 -11.79 14.72 1.77
CA GLN A 143 -12.15 15.62 0.68
C GLN A 143 -10.92 16.12 -0.08
N LYS A 144 -9.82 16.45 0.63
CA LYS A 144 -8.54 16.80 0.00
C LYS A 144 -7.96 15.65 -0.82
N GLN A 145 -8.02 14.42 -0.31
CA GLN A 145 -7.57 13.22 -1.02
C GLN A 145 -8.32 13.04 -2.35
N ARG A 146 -9.64 13.16 -2.34
CA ARG A 146 -10.46 13.08 -3.56
C ARG A 146 -10.09 14.15 -4.60
N VAL A 147 -9.82 15.36 -4.16
CA VAL A 147 -9.34 16.45 -5.05
C VAL A 147 -7.93 16.17 -5.56
N ALA A 148 -7.02 15.69 -4.73
CA ALA A 148 -5.66 15.34 -5.12
C ALA A 148 -5.63 14.21 -6.16
N LEU A 149 -6.46 13.18 -5.96
CA LEU A 149 -6.62 12.09 -6.92
C LEU A 149 -7.15 12.60 -8.28
N ALA A 150 -8.20 13.44 -8.28
CA ALA A 150 -8.70 14.04 -9.50
C ALA A 150 -7.63 14.90 -10.22
N ALA A 151 -6.83 15.65 -9.46
CA ALA A 151 -5.74 16.45 -10.00
C ALA A 151 -4.64 15.59 -10.63
N ALA A 152 -4.29 14.45 -10.01
CA ALA A 152 -3.30 13.51 -10.53
C ALA A 152 -3.76 12.89 -11.88
N LEU A 153 -5.05 12.71 -12.06
CA LEU A 153 -5.65 12.11 -13.28
C LEU A 153 -5.98 13.16 -14.37
N ALA A 154 -5.83 14.46 -14.07
CA ALA A 154 -6.26 15.53 -14.95
C ALA A 154 -5.57 15.56 -16.34
N GLY A 155 -4.37 14.98 -16.45
CA GLY A 155 -3.60 14.90 -17.69
C GLY A 155 -3.87 13.65 -18.53
N ASN A 156 -4.80 12.79 -18.14
CA ASN A 156 -4.99 11.47 -18.75
C ASN A 156 -3.65 10.68 -18.82
N PRO A 157 -3.01 10.41 -17.68
CA PRO A 157 -1.67 9.85 -17.62
C PRO A 157 -1.60 8.39 -18.10
N GLU A 158 -0.41 7.93 -18.49
CA GLU A 158 -0.10 6.51 -18.75
C GLU A 158 0.39 5.79 -17.48
N VAL A 159 0.95 6.56 -16.55
CA VAL A 159 1.38 6.09 -15.21
C VAL A 159 0.87 7.06 -14.16
N VAL A 160 0.30 6.54 -13.07
CA VAL A 160 -0.06 7.36 -11.91
C VAL A 160 0.63 6.85 -10.64
N PHE A 161 1.18 7.76 -9.87
CA PHE A 161 1.72 7.53 -8.54
C PHE A 161 0.74 8.02 -7.50
N LEU A 162 0.34 7.17 -6.57
CA LEU A 162 -0.62 7.45 -5.51
C LEU A 162 0.04 7.20 -4.14
N ASP A 163 0.40 8.27 -3.45
CA ASP A 163 0.99 8.16 -2.11
C ASP A 163 -0.14 8.15 -1.07
N GLU A 164 -0.40 6.97 -0.48
CA GLU A 164 -1.43 6.70 0.52
C GLU A 164 -2.85 7.20 0.13
N PRO A 165 -3.42 6.74 -1.00
CA PRO A 165 -4.63 7.33 -1.57
C PRO A 165 -5.90 7.16 -0.71
N SER A 166 -5.91 6.23 0.24
CA SER A 166 -7.02 5.92 1.13
C SER A 166 -6.87 6.48 2.55
N ALA A 167 -5.72 7.11 2.85
CA ALA A 167 -5.43 7.58 4.20
C ALA A 167 -6.46 8.62 4.68
N GLY A 168 -7.03 8.38 5.87
CA GLY A 168 -8.00 9.29 6.50
C GLY A 168 -9.35 9.36 5.81
N LEU A 169 -9.67 8.45 4.89
CA LEU A 169 -10.99 8.32 4.30
C LEU A 169 -11.95 7.54 5.23
N ASP A 170 -13.21 7.96 5.26
CA ASP A 170 -14.28 7.13 5.78
C ASP A 170 -14.52 5.92 4.86
N PRO A 171 -15.17 4.84 5.35
CA PRO A 171 -15.36 3.62 4.58
C PRO A 171 -16.04 3.81 3.22
N GLN A 172 -17.01 4.71 3.13
CA GLN A 172 -17.73 4.99 1.89
C GLN A 172 -16.85 5.71 0.88
N SER A 173 -16.13 6.75 1.30
CA SER A 173 -15.16 7.48 0.46
C SER A 173 -14.02 6.59 0.00
N ARG A 174 -13.53 5.68 0.88
CA ARG A 174 -12.50 4.68 0.55
C ARG A 174 -12.97 3.75 -0.56
N GLN A 175 -14.21 3.27 -0.49
CA GLN A 175 -14.76 2.41 -1.54
C GLN A 175 -14.82 3.12 -2.89
N VAL A 176 -15.27 4.38 -2.94
CA VAL A 176 -15.31 5.18 -4.17
C VAL A 176 -13.92 5.32 -4.81
N VAL A 177 -12.88 5.54 -3.99
CA VAL A 177 -11.49 5.62 -4.47
C VAL A 177 -11.02 4.26 -5.00
N PHE A 178 -11.34 3.17 -4.31
CA PHE A 178 -10.97 1.82 -4.74
C PHE A 178 -11.62 1.43 -6.05
N ASP A 179 -12.92 1.71 -6.22
CA ASP A 179 -13.64 1.44 -7.45
C ASP A 179 -13.03 2.22 -8.62
N LEU A 180 -12.68 3.49 -8.41
CA LEU A 180 -12.01 4.29 -9.43
C LEU A 180 -10.61 3.72 -9.79
N ILE A 181 -9.80 3.32 -8.80
CA ILE A 181 -8.50 2.70 -9.04
C ILE A 181 -8.65 1.42 -9.88
N ASN A 182 -9.61 0.56 -9.57
CA ASN A 182 -9.87 -0.65 -10.33
C ASN A 182 -10.34 -0.35 -11.75
N GLU A 183 -11.24 0.60 -11.95
CA GLU A 183 -11.69 1.04 -13.29
C GLU A 183 -10.52 1.55 -14.14
N LEU A 184 -9.62 2.34 -13.56
CA LEU A 184 -8.44 2.88 -14.25
C LEU A 184 -7.43 1.77 -14.59
N ARG A 185 -7.20 0.82 -13.68
CA ARG A 185 -6.37 -0.37 -13.94
C ARG A 185 -6.93 -1.15 -15.12
N ASP A 186 -8.23 -1.43 -15.10
CA ASP A 186 -8.92 -2.21 -16.15
C ASP A 186 -8.92 -1.47 -17.51
N ALA A 187 -8.84 -0.14 -17.49
CA ALA A 187 -8.61 0.71 -18.67
C ALA A 187 -7.15 0.70 -19.17
N GLY A 188 -6.24 0.02 -18.49
CA GLY A 188 -4.84 -0.13 -18.91
C GLY A 188 -3.86 0.84 -18.26
N LEU A 189 -4.29 1.69 -17.30
CA LEU A 189 -3.40 2.60 -16.60
C LEU A 189 -2.41 1.82 -15.72
N CYS A 190 -1.13 2.19 -15.77
CA CYS A 190 -0.14 1.72 -14.80
C CYS A 190 -0.31 2.49 -13.49
N ILE A 191 -0.57 1.79 -12.39
CA ILE A 191 -0.79 2.41 -11.08
C ILE A 191 0.30 1.94 -10.12
N VAL A 192 1.02 2.90 -9.54
CA VAL A 192 2.00 2.66 -8.47
C VAL A 192 1.49 3.34 -7.22
N LEU A 193 1.18 2.58 -6.18
CA LEU A 193 0.69 3.14 -4.94
C LEU A 193 1.54 2.75 -3.74
N THR A 194 1.54 3.60 -2.73
CA THR A 194 2.07 3.26 -1.41
C THR A 194 0.95 3.12 -0.41
N THR A 195 1.11 2.23 0.52
CA THR A 195 0.25 2.14 1.70
C THR A 195 1.00 1.49 2.86
N HIS A 196 0.56 1.80 4.08
CA HIS A 196 0.91 1.05 5.29
C HIS A 196 -0.25 0.15 5.75
N LEU A 197 -1.39 0.20 5.06
CA LEU A 197 -2.58 -0.59 5.36
C LEU A 197 -2.57 -1.88 4.53
N MET A 198 -2.35 -3.01 5.19
CA MET A 198 -2.31 -4.35 4.56
C MET A 198 -3.59 -4.69 3.84
N GLU A 199 -4.73 -4.29 4.39
CA GLU A 199 -6.05 -4.49 3.79
C GLU A 199 -6.18 -3.79 2.44
N ASP A 200 -5.65 -2.56 2.28
CA ASP A 200 -5.67 -1.83 1.01
C ASP A 200 -4.83 -2.53 -0.04
N ALA A 201 -3.60 -2.94 0.35
CA ALA A 201 -2.73 -3.70 -0.52
C ALA A 201 -3.39 -5.01 -0.96
N GLN A 202 -4.03 -5.73 -0.05
CA GLN A 202 -4.70 -7.00 -0.35
C GLN A 202 -5.89 -6.84 -1.30
N ARG A 203 -6.59 -5.72 -1.25
CA ARG A 203 -7.79 -5.45 -2.07
C ARG A 203 -7.50 -4.87 -3.45
N LEU A 204 -6.42 -4.11 -3.58
CA LEU A 204 -6.13 -3.34 -4.78
C LEU A 204 -5.01 -3.91 -5.64
N SER A 205 -4.03 -4.61 -5.03
CA SER A 205 -2.78 -4.91 -5.69
C SER A 205 -2.83 -6.14 -6.58
N ASP A 206 -2.29 -6.01 -7.77
CA ASP A 206 -1.90 -7.14 -8.62
C ASP A 206 -0.52 -7.66 -8.20
N TYR A 207 0.38 -6.75 -7.80
CA TYR A 207 1.72 -7.09 -7.32
C TYR A 207 2.13 -6.20 -6.15
N VAL A 208 2.74 -6.80 -5.12
CA VAL A 208 3.15 -6.12 -3.89
C VAL A 208 4.65 -6.26 -3.69
N TYR A 209 5.31 -5.14 -3.39
CA TYR A 209 6.66 -5.07 -2.85
C TYR A 209 6.57 -4.67 -1.38
N ILE A 210 6.97 -5.56 -0.48
CA ILE A 210 7.04 -5.26 0.95
C ILE A 210 8.42 -4.70 1.23
N ILE A 211 8.47 -3.48 1.78
CA ILE A 211 9.73 -2.81 2.10
C ILE A 211 9.83 -2.51 3.59
N ASN A 212 11.03 -2.68 4.13
CA ASN A 212 11.36 -2.30 5.50
C ASN A 212 12.80 -1.77 5.54
N ASP A 213 13.02 -0.68 6.29
CA ASP A 213 14.33 -0.02 6.45
C ASP A 213 15.10 0.15 5.12
N GLY A 214 14.38 0.58 4.08
CA GLY A 214 14.95 0.84 2.75
C GLY A 214 15.35 -0.40 1.96
N HIS A 215 14.90 -1.60 2.32
CA HIS A 215 15.15 -2.86 1.61
C HIS A 215 13.85 -3.51 1.14
N ASN A 216 13.91 -4.22 0.01
CA ASN A 216 12.86 -5.17 -0.36
C ASN A 216 12.98 -6.41 0.55
N ILE A 217 11.95 -6.71 1.34
CA ILE A 217 11.94 -7.89 2.23
C ILE A 217 11.08 -9.05 1.69
N ALA A 218 10.09 -8.74 0.87
CA ALA A 218 9.30 -9.73 0.12
C ALA A 218 8.66 -9.07 -1.10
N GLN A 219 8.30 -9.88 -2.09
CA GLN A 219 7.59 -9.41 -3.28
C GLN A 219 6.81 -10.55 -3.93
N GLY A 220 5.71 -10.24 -4.59
CA GLY A 220 4.86 -11.21 -5.29
C GLY A 220 3.44 -10.70 -5.48
N THR A 221 2.60 -11.48 -6.11
CA THR A 221 1.15 -11.29 -6.07
C THR A 221 0.64 -11.51 -4.65
N VAL A 222 -0.54 -10.96 -4.34
CA VAL A 222 -1.17 -11.20 -3.04
C VAL A 222 -1.32 -12.70 -2.76
N ALA A 223 -1.69 -13.49 -3.79
CA ALA A 223 -1.83 -14.94 -3.68
C ALA A 223 -0.50 -15.64 -3.37
N GLU A 224 0.60 -15.25 -4.03
CA GLU A 224 1.95 -15.81 -3.78
C GLU A 224 2.46 -15.47 -2.38
N LEU A 225 2.27 -14.22 -1.93
CA LEU A 225 2.72 -13.77 -0.62
C LEU A 225 1.95 -14.43 0.53
N THR A 226 0.64 -14.66 0.34
CA THR A 226 -0.20 -15.30 1.35
C THR A 226 -0.13 -16.84 1.29
N ALA A 227 0.32 -17.41 0.17
CA ALA A 227 0.64 -18.82 0.08
C ALA A 227 1.90 -19.14 0.92
N HIS A 228 1.89 -20.24 1.65
CA HIS A 228 3.10 -20.65 2.38
C HIS A 228 4.09 -21.27 1.40
N ALA A 229 5.33 -20.81 1.42
CA ALA A 229 6.40 -21.15 0.46
C ALA A 229 6.80 -22.65 0.41
N ALA A 230 6.14 -23.55 1.12
CA ALA A 230 6.54 -24.94 1.25
C ALA A 230 5.42 -26.00 1.22
N THR A 231 4.14 -25.65 1.14
CA THR A 231 3.05 -26.63 1.13
C THR A 231 1.92 -26.20 0.21
N GLU A 232 1.41 -27.15 -0.59
CA GLU A 232 0.25 -26.98 -1.48
C GLU A 232 -1.07 -26.67 -0.75
N THR A 233 -1.07 -26.67 0.58
CA THR A 233 -2.23 -26.33 1.42
C THR A 233 -2.12 -24.91 1.97
N PRO A 234 -3.11 -24.05 1.73
CA PRO A 234 -3.12 -22.71 2.29
C PRO A 234 -3.14 -22.77 3.83
N VAL A 235 -2.22 -22.08 4.47
CA VAL A 235 -2.21 -21.89 5.92
C VAL A 235 -3.38 -21.01 6.30
N GLN A 236 -4.18 -21.48 7.25
CA GLN A 236 -5.34 -20.74 7.74
C GLN A 236 -5.12 -20.31 9.18
N ALA A 237 -5.67 -19.17 9.53
CA ALA A 237 -5.81 -18.75 10.90
C ALA A 237 -7.22 -19.06 11.40
N VAL A 238 -7.33 -19.55 12.62
CA VAL A 238 -8.60 -19.77 13.32
C VAL A 238 -8.70 -18.75 14.44
N THR A 239 -9.74 -17.91 14.39
CA THR A 239 -10.04 -16.98 15.47
C THR A 239 -11.32 -17.41 16.19
N PHE A 240 -11.35 -17.25 17.51
CA PHE A 240 -12.51 -17.56 18.33
C PHE A 240 -12.52 -16.73 19.60
N ASN A 241 -13.69 -16.58 20.20
CA ASN A 241 -13.88 -15.91 21.48
C ASN A 241 -14.15 -16.96 22.57
N ALA A 242 -13.55 -16.76 23.74
CA ALA A 242 -13.76 -17.61 24.94
C ALA A 242 -13.54 -16.78 26.22
N ALA A 243 -13.50 -17.44 27.37
CA ALA A 243 -13.12 -16.79 28.64
C ALA A 243 -11.70 -16.22 28.54
N THR A 244 -11.43 -15.15 29.28
CA THR A 244 -10.10 -14.50 29.31
C THR A 244 -9.09 -15.34 30.08
N SER A 245 -7.82 -15.23 29.68
CA SER A 245 -6.69 -15.84 30.38
C SER A 245 -6.78 -17.37 30.55
N LEU A 246 -7.20 -18.06 29.49
CA LEU A 246 -7.18 -19.53 29.48
C LEU A 246 -5.75 -20.06 29.51
N VAL A 247 -5.58 -21.23 30.17
CA VAL A 247 -4.30 -21.97 30.12
C VAL A 247 -4.17 -22.58 28.73
N LEU A 248 -3.20 -22.08 27.96
CA LEU A 248 -3.00 -22.52 26.58
C LEU A 248 -2.46 -23.97 26.52
N PRO A 249 -2.93 -24.80 25.59
CA PRO A 249 -2.48 -26.18 25.46
C PRO A 249 -1.08 -26.28 24.86
N ALA A 250 -0.41 -27.39 25.11
CA ALA A 250 0.74 -27.79 24.31
C ALA A 250 0.23 -28.27 22.94
N LEU A 251 0.51 -27.48 21.90
CA LEU A 251 0.19 -27.76 20.51
C LEU A 251 1.44 -28.20 19.74
N PRO A 252 1.29 -28.84 18.56
CA PRO A 252 2.41 -29.06 17.64
C PRO A 252 3.19 -27.76 17.35
N GLU A 253 4.51 -27.86 17.15
CA GLU A 253 5.41 -26.70 16.99
C GLU A 253 5.02 -25.70 15.88
N HIS A 254 4.30 -26.15 14.85
CA HIS A 254 3.83 -25.32 13.76
C HIS A 254 2.54 -24.56 14.08
N LEU A 255 1.88 -24.83 15.20
CA LEU A 255 0.64 -24.18 15.66
C LEU A 255 0.95 -23.18 16.76
N HIS A 256 0.55 -21.95 16.55
CA HIS A 256 0.73 -20.86 17.51
C HIS A 256 -0.62 -20.32 17.98
N LEU A 257 -1.01 -20.66 19.20
CA LEU A 257 -2.22 -20.15 19.83
C LEU A 257 -1.87 -19.02 20.79
N ALA A 258 -2.49 -17.86 20.59
CA ALA A 258 -2.32 -16.70 21.45
C ALA A 258 -3.66 -16.02 21.75
N GLU A 259 -3.76 -15.38 22.92
CA GLU A 259 -4.82 -14.43 23.23
C GLU A 259 -4.40 -13.04 22.71
N SER A 260 -5.01 -12.60 21.60
CA SER A 260 -4.68 -11.33 20.95
C SER A 260 -5.21 -10.10 21.70
N THR A 261 -6.39 -10.22 22.26
CA THR A 261 -7.01 -9.27 23.20
C THR A 261 -7.84 -10.08 24.21
N PRO A 262 -8.16 -9.54 25.39
CA PRO A 262 -8.88 -10.30 26.41
C PRO A 262 -10.11 -11.04 25.88
N GLY A 263 -10.12 -12.37 25.97
CA GLY A 263 -11.18 -13.24 25.49
C GLY A 263 -11.18 -13.52 23.98
N HIS A 264 -10.26 -12.95 23.19
CA HIS A 264 -10.11 -13.20 21.77
C HIS A 264 -8.85 -14.00 21.49
N TYR A 265 -9.02 -15.18 20.95
CA TYR A 265 -7.94 -16.12 20.68
C TYR A 265 -7.71 -16.26 19.18
N ARG A 266 -6.45 -16.44 18.80
CA ARG A 266 -6.02 -16.70 17.43
C ARG A 266 -5.06 -17.89 17.41
N LEU A 267 -5.39 -18.88 16.57
CA LEU A 267 -4.53 -20.01 16.23
C LEU A 267 -4.01 -19.84 14.81
N ASP A 268 -2.71 -19.66 14.68
CA ASP A 268 -2.01 -19.61 13.42
C ASP A 268 -1.38 -20.96 13.08
N GLY A 269 -1.09 -21.18 11.78
CA GLY A 269 -0.39 -22.38 11.32
C GLY A 269 -1.27 -23.58 11.00
N VAL A 270 -2.59 -23.42 10.96
CA VAL A 270 -3.53 -24.52 10.64
C VAL A 270 -3.39 -24.92 9.16
N ARG A 271 -3.05 -26.18 8.91
CA ARG A 271 -2.81 -26.74 7.57
C ARG A 271 -3.67 -27.96 7.27
N THR A 272 -4.07 -28.68 8.30
CA THR A 272 -4.74 -29.98 8.18
C THR A 272 -5.95 -30.08 9.10
N ALA A 273 -6.84 -31.03 8.81
CA ALA A 273 -7.95 -31.36 9.72
C ALA A 273 -7.45 -31.86 11.09
N ALA A 274 -6.25 -32.43 11.17
CA ALA A 274 -5.64 -32.87 12.43
C ALA A 274 -5.28 -31.68 13.33
N ASP A 275 -4.87 -30.54 12.75
CA ASP A 275 -4.60 -29.31 13.48
C ASP A 275 -5.86 -28.77 14.14
N LEU A 276 -6.98 -28.77 13.41
CA LEU A 276 -8.29 -28.42 13.97
C LEU A 276 -8.74 -29.41 15.05
N ALA A 277 -8.47 -30.70 14.86
CA ALA A 277 -8.79 -31.71 15.86
C ALA A 277 -7.99 -31.51 17.15
N ALA A 278 -6.74 -31.06 17.07
CA ALA A 278 -5.95 -30.70 18.25
C ALA A 278 -6.59 -29.55 19.04
N LEU A 279 -7.06 -28.49 18.35
CA LEU A 279 -7.74 -27.35 18.97
C LEU A 279 -9.08 -27.75 19.59
N THR A 280 -9.92 -28.47 18.83
CA THR A 280 -11.24 -28.92 19.31
C THR A 280 -11.12 -29.93 20.45
N GLY A 281 -10.07 -30.78 20.42
CA GLY A 281 -9.76 -31.69 21.51
C GLY A 281 -9.35 -30.97 22.82
N TRP A 282 -8.67 -29.84 22.72
CA TRP A 282 -8.39 -29.00 23.87
C TRP A 282 -9.69 -28.37 24.41
N TRP A 283 -10.52 -27.76 23.54
CA TRP A 283 -11.81 -27.23 23.96
C TRP A 283 -12.68 -28.26 24.72
N SER A 284 -12.71 -29.51 24.20
CA SER A 284 -13.45 -30.58 24.82
C SER A 284 -12.91 -31.01 26.21
N ARG A 285 -11.59 -30.98 26.40
CA ARG A 285 -10.98 -31.33 27.69
C ARG A 285 -11.18 -30.27 28.77
N GLU A 286 -11.16 -29.00 28.36
CA GLU A 286 -11.26 -27.84 29.26
C GLU A 286 -12.71 -27.30 29.36
N ASP A 287 -13.69 -28.01 28.80
CA ASP A 287 -15.10 -27.60 28.76
C ASP A 287 -15.29 -26.17 28.19
N ILE A 288 -14.50 -25.84 27.14
CA ILE A 288 -14.56 -24.54 26.48
C ILE A 288 -15.55 -24.60 25.33
N LEU A 289 -16.60 -23.78 25.35
CA LEU A 289 -17.47 -23.55 24.21
C LEU A 289 -17.10 -22.22 23.53
N PRO A 290 -16.38 -22.27 22.39
CA PRO A 290 -15.98 -21.05 21.71
C PRO A 290 -17.17 -20.36 21.04
N HIS A 291 -17.10 -19.02 20.96
CA HIS A 291 -18.06 -18.20 20.22
C HIS A 291 -17.34 -17.49 19.07
N ALA A 292 -18.10 -17.06 18.04
CA ALA A 292 -17.58 -16.35 16.87
C ALA A 292 -16.37 -17.04 16.21
N LEU A 293 -16.46 -18.37 16.06
CA LEU A 293 -15.41 -19.16 15.39
C LEU A 293 -15.34 -18.80 13.91
N THR A 294 -14.17 -18.36 13.46
CA THR A 294 -13.93 -17.99 12.07
C THR A 294 -12.63 -18.62 11.58
N MET A 295 -12.64 -19.16 10.37
CA MET A 295 -11.43 -19.59 9.66
C MET A 295 -11.14 -18.59 8.56
N GLN A 296 -9.97 -18.00 8.56
CA GLN A 296 -9.55 -17.03 7.57
C GLN A 296 -8.28 -17.47 6.84
N PRO A 297 -8.19 -17.27 5.52
CA PRO A 297 -6.92 -17.46 4.84
C PRO A 297 -5.89 -16.46 5.41
N ARG A 298 -4.61 -16.82 5.31
CA ARG A 298 -3.50 -15.96 5.70
C ARG A 298 -3.58 -14.62 4.99
N THR A 299 -3.36 -13.55 5.71
CA THR A 299 -3.39 -12.16 5.21
C THR A 299 -1.98 -11.62 4.97
N LEU A 300 -1.87 -10.49 4.26
CA LEU A 300 -0.59 -9.79 4.13
C LEU A 300 -0.07 -9.29 5.49
N GLU A 301 -0.95 -9.05 6.47
CA GLU A 301 -0.57 -8.68 7.83
C GLU A 301 0.20 -9.81 8.52
N ASP A 302 -0.28 -11.05 8.36
CA ASP A 302 0.39 -12.24 8.89
C ASP A 302 1.78 -12.43 8.27
N VAL A 303 1.90 -12.17 6.97
CA VAL A 303 3.19 -12.22 6.25
C VAL A 303 4.15 -11.16 6.77
N PHE A 304 3.67 -9.94 6.97
CA PHE A 304 4.49 -8.83 7.45
C PHE A 304 5.00 -9.07 8.87
N LEU A 305 4.13 -9.54 9.78
CA LEU A 305 4.51 -9.86 11.16
C LEU A 305 5.56 -10.96 11.23
N GLU A 306 5.38 -12.04 10.47
CA GLU A 306 6.36 -13.14 10.41
C GLU A 306 7.74 -12.69 9.92
N ILE A 307 7.78 -11.80 8.91
CA ILE A 307 9.04 -11.28 8.40
C ILE A 307 9.70 -10.36 9.43
N ALA A 308 8.91 -9.52 10.12
CA ALA A 308 9.40 -8.61 11.16
C ALA A 308 9.99 -9.38 12.36
N GLU A 309 9.37 -10.48 12.77
CA GLU A 309 9.89 -11.35 13.85
C GLU A 309 11.20 -12.05 13.46
N LYS A 310 11.29 -12.58 12.23
CA LYS A 310 12.53 -13.20 11.73
C LYS A 310 13.69 -12.21 11.62
N GLY A 311 13.41 -10.97 11.27
CA GLY A 311 14.41 -9.89 11.21
C GLY A 311 14.98 -9.51 12.60
N ASN A 312 14.16 -9.58 13.66
CA ASN A 312 14.59 -9.28 15.03
C ASN A 312 15.43 -10.40 15.67
N HIS A 313 15.39 -11.63 15.16
CA HIS A 313 16.17 -12.75 15.67
C HIS A 313 17.53 -12.92 14.98
N ALA A 314 17.80 -12.14 13.92
CA ALA A 314 19.03 -12.21 13.13
C ALA A 314 20.07 -11.09 13.49
N ASN A 315 19.76 -10.23 14.48
CA ASN A 315 20.67 -9.17 14.96
C ASN A 315 21.21 -9.46 16.36
#